data_37e7ae91eb8bc29d9217f24430be50fd
#
_entry.id   37e7ae91eb8bc29d9217f24430be50fd
#
_cell.length_a   1.000
_cell.length_b   1.000
_cell.length_c   1.000
_cell.angle_alpha   90.00
_cell.angle_beta   90.00
_cell.angle_gamma   90.00
#
_symmetry.space_group_name_H-M   'P 1'
#
loop_
_entity.id
_entity.type
_entity.pdbx_description
1 polymer ?
#
loop_
_entity_poly.entity_id
_entity_poly.type
_entity_poly.pdbx_seq_one_letter_code
_entity_poly.pdbx_strand_id
1 'polypeptide(L)'
;MDPAVVDLSRLQFALTALYHFLFVPLTLGLSFMLVIMESVYVMTKRPIWRTTTRFWGTLFGINFVLGVATGLTMEFQFGMNWSYYSHYVGDIFGAPLAIEGLMAFFLEATFVGLMFFGWDKLKPVAHLGVTFMVALGTNLSALWILVANGWMQNPVGAAFNPDTLRMEVTDFKAVLFNPVAQAKFVHTVSAGYTIAAVFVLGVSAWYLLKGKHRSVAKRSLTVAAAFGLASSLSVVVLGDESGYALTDNQKMKLAALEAMWETEPAPAGLTAFGIPSLKDRKTHAEIKIPYVLGLIATRSIDRPVAGIFELVAQAEDRIENGVVAYDALETLKANPKDLAARGVFETHRRDLGYALLLKRYVADPRQADQALIAKTAWDTVPNVPVMFWAFRIMAGTGMLMIALFATAFLLVTLRRHETRWFLRLAVIAIPLPWIATELGWVLAEVGRQPWAVEGVLPTFLAPSTLSVAQLLTSIVVFTLLYGALAVVEVGLILKTIKKGPFADQEAFPSHGAPAGEAVA
;
A
#
# COMPACT_ATOMS: atom_id res chain seq x y z
N MET A 1 3.58 21.29 -19.79
CA MET A 1 4.68 21.07 -18.82
C MET A 1 5.75 20.24 -19.50
N ASP A 2 7.04 20.44 -19.17
CA ASP A 2 8.13 19.63 -19.73
C ASP A 2 7.94 18.15 -19.32
N PRO A 3 7.89 17.20 -20.27
CA PRO A 3 7.75 15.78 -19.97
C PRO A 3 8.81 15.25 -19.00
N ALA A 4 10.04 15.75 -19.07
CA ALA A 4 11.12 15.35 -18.15
C ALA A 4 10.82 15.73 -16.70
N VAL A 5 10.20 16.89 -16.45
CA VAL A 5 9.76 17.30 -15.09
C VAL A 5 8.70 16.36 -14.55
N VAL A 6 7.74 15.97 -15.39
CA VAL A 6 6.68 15.01 -15.01
C VAL A 6 7.29 13.66 -14.63
N ASP A 7 8.16 13.11 -15.49
CA ASP A 7 8.74 11.79 -15.27
C ASP A 7 9.68 11.75 -14.07
N LEU A 8 10.49 12.80 -13.85
CA LEU A 8 11.35 12.91 -12.68
C LEU A 8 10.54 13.08 -11.38
N SER A 9 9.45 13.87 -11.39
CA SER A 9 8.57 14.01 -10.23
C SER A 9 7.89 12.68 -9.88
N ARG A 10 7.43 11.92 -10.89
CA ARG A 10 6.90 10.55 -10.72
C ARG A 10 7.95 9.61 -10.15
N LEU A 11 9.16 9.62 -10.70
CA LEU A 11 10.27 8.78 -10.24
C LEU A 11 10.60 9.09 -8.77
N GLN A 12 10.73 10.36 -8.41
CA GLN A 12 11.03 10.77 -7.04
C GLN A 12 9.96 10.30 -6.06
N PHE A 13 8.69 10.50 -6.37
CA PHE A 13 7.59 10.06 -5.52
C PHE A 13 7.55 8.53 -5.40
N ALA A 14 7.70 7.81 -6.52
CA ALA A 14 7.73 6.34 -6.52
C ALA A 14 8.87 5.79 -5.66
N LEU A 15 10.10 6.32 -5.81
CA LEU A 15 11.25 5.91 -4.99
C LEU A 15 11.00 6.16 -3.51
N THR A 16 10.43 7.32 -3.16
CA THR A 16 10.12 7.64 -1.76
C THR A 16 9.03 6.74 -1.18
N ALA A 17 7.95 6.51 -1.93
CA ALA A 17 6.84 5.67 -1.50
C ALA A 17 7.26 4.21 -1.31
N LEU A 18 7.97 3.63 -2.27
CA LEU A 18 8.48 2.25 -2.17
C LEU A 18 9.49 2.12 -1.02
N TYR A 19 10.39 3.09 -0.86
CA TYR A 19 11.33 3.08 0.26
C TYR A 19 10.62 3.18 1.62
N HIS A 20 9.66 4.08 1.77
CA HIS A 20 8.85 4.22 2.98
C HIS A 20 8.10 2.92 3.30
N PHE A 21 7.61 2.23 2.28
CA PHE A 21 6.84 1.00 2.45
C PHE A 21 7.69 -0.22 2.82
N LEU A 22 9.02 -0.11 2.84
CA LEU A 22 9.89 -1.14 3.46
C LEU A 22 9.69 -1.21 4.98
N PHE A 23 9.36 -0.10 5.64
CA PHE A 23 9.28 0.03 7.10
C PHE A 23 7.85 -0.08 7.65
N VAL A 24 6.89 0.57 6.98
CA VAL A 24 5.50 0.65 7.44
C VAL A 24 4.86 -0.71 7.70
N PRO A 25 4.92 -1.69 6.80
CA PRO A 25 4.26 -2.98 7.01
C PRO A 25 4.81 -3.74 8.21
N LEU A 26 6.14 -3.68 8.41
CA LEU A 26 6.77 -4.31 9.56
C LEU A 26 6.33 -3.65 10.87
N THR A 27 6.22 -2.31 10.90
CA THR A 27 5.70 -1.57 12.05
C THR A 27 4.26 -1.97 12.39
N LEU A 28 3.37 -2.00 11.38
CA LEU A 28 1.96 -2.38 11.55
C LEU A 28 1.81 -3.77 12.21
N GLY A 29 2.51 -4.75 11.68
CA GLY A 29 2.38 -6.12 12.17
C GLY A 29 3.10 -6.37 13.49
N LEU A 30 4.31 -5.82 13.68
CA LEU A 30 5.04 -5.99 14.94
C LEU A 30 4.30 -5.35 16.12
N SER A 31 3.65 -4.20 15.94
CA SER A 31 2.88 -3.55 17.01
C SER A 31 1.81 -4.47 17.60
N PHE A 32 1.01 -5.15 16.77
CA PHE A 32 0.02 -6.11 17.25
C PHE A 32 0.63 -7.41 17.78
N MET A 33 1.72 -7.89 17.21
CA MET A 33 2.44 -9.05 17.77
C MET A 33 3.00 -8.75 19.15
N LEU A 34 3.45 -7.50 19.43
CA LEU A 34 3.85 -7.05 20.76
C LEU A 34 2.67 -7.08 21.74
N VAL A 35 1.49 -6.60 21.33
CA VAL A 35 0.27 -6.68 22.15
C VAL A 35 -0.05 -8.13 22.51
N ILE A 36 0.03 -9.06 21.55
CA ILE A 36 -0.20 -10.48 21.80
C ILE A 36 0.82 -11.05 22.79
N MET A 37 2.11 -10.81 22.58
CA MET A 37 3.18 -11.32 23.44
C MET A 37 3.09 -10.74 24.86
N GLU A 38 2.78 -9.46 24.99
CA GLU A 38 2.61 -8.78 26.27
C GLU A 38 1.34 -9.22 26.99
N SER A 39 0.25 -9.48 26.25
CA SER A 39 -0.98 -10.07 26.83
C SER A 39 -0.68 -11.41 27.49
N VAL A 40 0.11 -12.27 26.83
CA VAL A 40 0.54 -13.55 27.43
C VAL A 40 1.41 -13.32 28.68
N TYR A 41 2.28 -12.29 28.69
CA TYR A 41 3.01 -11.90 29.90
C TYR A 41 2.07 -11.48 31.03
N VAL A 42 1.11 -10.62 30.75
CA VAL A 42 0.13 -10.13 31.75
C VAL A 42 -0.69 -11.27 32.34
N MET A 43 -1.13 -12.22 31.52
CA MET A 43 -1.92 -13.37 31.94
C MET A 43 -1.11 -14.41 32.72
N THR A 44 0.12 -14.71 32.27
CA THR A 44 0.91 -15.83 32.80
C THR A 44 1.91 -15.41 33.86
N LYS A 45 2.25 -14.12 33.94
CA LYS A 45 3.31 -13.52 34.78
C LYS A 45 4.71 -14.13 34.57
N ARG A 46 4.94 -14.88 33.49
CA ARG A 46 6.23 -15.52 33.21
C ARG A 46 7.23 -14.50 32.66
N PRO A 47 8.40 -14.29 33.33
CA PRO A 47 9.40 -13.28 32.93
C PRO A 47 9.88 -13.42 31.49
N ILE A 48 9.92 -14.64 30.96
CA ILE A 48 10.36 -14.92 29.59
C ILE A 48 9.51 -14.18 28.54
N TRP A 49 8.21 -13.98 28.79
CA TRP A 49 7.36 -13.23 27.87
C TRP A 49 7.64 -11.73 27.91
N ARG A 50 7.98 -11.18 29.09
CA ARG A 50 8.46 -9.80 29.22
C ARG A 50 9.74 -9.60 28.40
N THR A 51 10.72 -10.51 28.54
CA THR A 51 11.98 -10.48 27.78
C THR A 51 11.71 -10.59 26.27
N THR A 52 10.80 -11.49 25.86
CA THR A 52 10.41 -11.65 24.46
C THR A 52 9.80 -10.37 23.91
N THR A 53 8.84 -9.75 24.62
CA THR A 53 8.18 -8.50 24.18
C THR A 53 9.18 -7.35 24.08
N ARG A 54 10.08 -7.18 25.08
CA ARG A 54 11.12 -6.14 25.04
C ARG A 54 12.06 -6.30 23.86
N PHE A 55 12.49 -7.52 23.56
CA PHE A 55 13.36 -7.80 22.42
C PHE A 55 12.71 -7.40 21.09
N TRP A 56 11.48 -7.86 20.83
CA TRP A 56 10.75 -7.49 19.61
C TRP A 56 10.36 -6.02 19.60
N GLY A 57 10.07 -5.44 20.78
CA GLY A 57 9.84 -4.01 20.94
C GLY A 57 11.04 -3.16 20.54
N THR A 58 12.27 -3.59 20.85
CA THR A 58 13.50 -2.90 20.40
C THR A 58 13.62 -2.91 18.89
N LEU A 59 13.34 -4.04 18.22
CA LEU A 59 13.36 -4.14 16.76
C LEU A 59 12.23 -3.30 16.12
N PHE A 60 11.05 -3.30 16.73
CA PHE A 60 9.95 -2.40 16.36
C PHE A 60 10.39 -0.94 16.40
N GLY A 61 11.02 -0.49 17.50
CA GLY A 61 11.43 0.91 17.66
C GLY A 61 12.49 1.35 16.66
N ILE A 62 13.45 0.50 16.31
CA ILE A 62 14.45 0.80 15.27
C ILE A 62 13.75 1.06 13.94
N ASN A 63 12.85 0.17 13.54
CA ASN A 63 12.10 0.27 12.29
C ASN A 63 11.10 1.45 12.29
N PHE A 64 10.43 1.68 13.41
CA PHE A 64 9.44 2.75 13.57
C PHE A 64 10.02 4.15 13.30
N VAL A 65 11.23 4.44 13.80
CA VAL A 65 11.87 5.75 13.61
C VAL A 65 12.07 6.07 12.12
N LEU A 66 12.47 5.08 11.32
CA LEU A 66 12.63 5.29 9.88
C LEU A 66 11.28 5.39 9.16
N GLY A 67 10.30 4.62 9.59
CA GLY A 67 8.93 4.74 9.09
C GLY A 67 8.41 6.16 9.23
N VAL A 68 8.55 6.77 10.41
CA VAL A 68 8.14 8.17 10.68
C VAL A 68 8.93 9.16 9.84
N ALA A 69 10.27 9.06 9.81
CA ALA A 69 11.12 10.00 9.08
C ALA A 69 10.82 10.02 7.58
N THR A 70 10.61 8.85 6.99
CA THR A 70 10.30 8.71 5.55
C THR A 70 8.86 9.10 5.22
N GLY A 71 7.92 8.87 6.14
CA GLY A 71 6.53 9.32 6.01
C GLY A 71 6.41 10.83 5.94
N LEU A 72 7.06 11.55 6.87
CA LEU A 72 7.10 13.02 6.86
C LEU A 72 7.65 13.56 5.54
N THR A 73 8.72 12.94 5.01
CA THR A 73 9.29 13.37 3.74
C THR A 73 8.32 13.17 2.58
N MET A 74 7.54 12.09 2.59
CA MET A 74 6.53 11.81 1.58
C MET A 74 5.40 12.84 1.60
N GLU A 75 4.95 13.26 2.78
CA GLU A 75 3.96 14.32 2.93
C GLU A 75 4.46 15.67 2.40
N PHE A 76 5.71 16.05 2.69
CA PHE A 76 6.30 17.26 2.14
C PHE A 76 6.33 17.30 0.62
N GLN A 77 6.45 16.16 -0.06
CA GLN A 77 6.44 16.10 -1.52
C GLN A 77 5.11 16.57 -2.13
N PHE A 78 3.99 16.46 -1.43
CA PHE A 78 2.72 17.02 -1.91
C PHE A 78 2.76 18.54 -2.09
N GLY A 79 3.45 19.27 -1.22
CA GLY A 79 3.66 20.71 -1.37
C GLY A 79 4.81 21.05 -2.33
N MET A 80 5.88 20.27 -2.33
CA MET A 80 7.10 20.55 -3.09
C MET A 80 6.98 20.14 -4.57
N ASN A 81 6.66 18.88 -4.83
CA ASN A 81 6.69 18.28 -6.16
C ASN A 81 5.33 18.25 -6.85
N TRP A 82 4.24 18.33 -6.08
CA TRP A 82 2.88 18.10 -6.53
C TRP A 82 1.94 19.25 -6.13
N SER A 83 2.40 20.51 -6.22
CA SER A 83 1.64 21.67 -5.77
C SER A 83 0.32 21.89 -6.53
N TYR A 84 0.28 21.60 -7.83
CA TYR A 84 -0.97 21.68 -8.58
C TYR A 84 -1.97 20.59 -8.15
N TYR A 85 -1.49 19.39 -7.87
CA TYR A 85 -2.33 18.36 -7.24
C TYR A 85 -2.91 18.85 -5.92
N SER A 86 -2.05 19.36 -5.03
CA SER A 86 -2.47 19.83 -3.70
C SER A 86 -3.42 21.03 -3.79
N HIS A 87 -3.27 21.90 -4.78
CA HIS A 87 -4.21 23.00 -5.02
C HIS A 87 -5.56 22.48 -5.55
N TYR A 88 -5.53 21.52 -6.48
CA TYR A 88 -6.73 21.05 -7.16
C TYR A 88 -7.63 20.15 -6.31
N VAL A 89 -7.05 19.33 -5.44
CA VAL A 89 -7.78 18.36 -4.59
C VAL A 89 -7.55 18.55 -3.08
N GLY A 90 -6.92 19.64 -2.66
CA GLY A 90 -6.49 19.86 -1.28
C GLY A 90 -7.63 19.85 -0.26
N ASP A 91 -8.82 20.24 -0.67
CA ASP A 91 -10.01 20.21 0.19
C ASP A 91 -10.39 18.78 0.62
N ILE A 92 -10.20 17.79 -0.27
CA ILE A 92 -10.53 16.40 0.00
C ILE A 92 -9.34 15.65 0.59
N PHE A 93 -8.18 15.80 -0.04
CA PHE A 93 -6.97 15.05 0.33
C PHE A 93 -6.36 15.54 1.65
N GLY A 94 -6.45 16.83 1.93
CA GLY A 94 -5.87 17.45 3.13
C GLY A 94 -6.55 17.04 4.43
N ALA A 95 -7.86 16.78 4.42
CA ALA A 95 -8.57 16.41 5.64
C ALA A 95 -8.11 15.05 6.23
N PRO A 96 -8.02 13.94 5.48
CA PRO A 96 -7.43 12.70 5.97
C PRO A 96 -6.00 12.86 6.48
N LEU A 97 -5.12 13.59 5.78
CA LEU A 97 -3.75 13.84 6.22
C LEU A 97 -3.68 14.65 7.51
N ALA A 98 -4.51 15.69 7.65
CA ALA A 98 -4.56 16.49 8.86
C ALA A 98 -5.05 15.67 10.07
N ILE A 99 -6.06 14.81 9.89
CA ILE A 99 -6.56 13.94 10.95
C ILE A 99 -5.50 12.88 11.30
N GLU A 100 -4.80 12.31 10.31
CA GLU A 100 -3.68 11.40 10.53
C GLU A 100 -2.63 12.06 11.42
N GLY A 101 -2.12 13.22 11.04
CA GLY A 101 -1.10 13.94 11.79
C GLY A 101 -1.56 14.31 13.21
N LEU A 102 -2.78 14.84 13.36
CA LEU A 102 -3.30 15.29 14.67
C LEU A 102 -3.70 14.13 15.59
N MET A 103 -4.25 13.04 15.05
CA MET A 103 -4.78 11.95 15.86
C MET A 103 -3.81 10.78 15.95
N ALA A 104 -3.41 10.22 14.82
CA ALA A 104 -2.60 9.01 14.80
C ALA A 104 -1.15 9.28 15.20
N PHE A 105 -0.48 10.23 14.58
CA PHE A 105 0.93 10.54 14.86
C PHE A 105 1.13 11.04 16.30
N PHE A 106 0.29 11.92 16.83
CA PHE A 106 0.41 12.34 18.24
C PHE A 106 0.12 11.21 19.23
N LEU A 107 -0.83 10.32 18.89
CA LEU A 107 -1.07 9.11 19.69
C LEU A 107 0.20 8.23 19.73
N GLU A 108 0.78 7.96 18.57
CA GLU A 108 2.01 7.16 18.47
C GLU A 108 3.17 7.81 19.23
N ALA A 109 3.47 9.08 18.96
CA ALA A 109 4.57 9.81 19.58
C ALA A 109 4.46 9.83 21.11
N THR A 110 3.24 9.97 21.65
CA THR A 110 2.98 9.96 23.09
C THR A 110 3.21 8.59 23.69
N PHE A 111 2.62 7.54 23.10
CA PHE A 111 2.63 6.22 23.72
C PHE A 111 3.89 5.40 23.42
N VAL A 112 4.62 5.65 22.34
CA VAL A 112 5.90 4.99 22.05
C VAL A 112 6.92 5.27 23.16
N GLY A 113 7.05 6.51 23.62
CA GLY A 113 7.91 6.83 24.75
C GLY A 113 7.54 6.05 26.03
N LEU A 114 6.25 5.97 26.34
CA LEU A 114 5.76 5.20 27.50
C LEU A 114 5.96 3.69 27.32
N MET A 115 5.84 3.16 26.12
CA MET A 115 6.08 1.74 25.82
C MET A 115 7.55 1.35 26.08
N PHE A 116 8.52 2.21 25.75
CA PHE A 116 9.93 1.92 26.00
C PHE A 116 10.35 2.15 27.45
N PHE A 117 9.92 3.25 28.06
CA PHE A 117 10.38 3.70 29.39
C PHE A 117 9.42 3.39 30.53
N GLY A 118 8.26 2.81 30.25
CA GLY A 118 7.21 2.51 31.21
C GLY A 118 7.30 1.16 31.91
N TRP A 119 8.16 0.24 31.45
CA TRP A 119 8.23 -1.15 31.94
C TRP A 119 8.35 -1.33 33.45
N ASP A 120 9.07 -0.45 34.12
CA ASP A 120 9.32 -0.51 35.57
C ASP A 120 8.53 0.57 36.35
N LYS A 121 7.78 1.44 35.62
CA LYS A 121 6.97 2.53 36.19
C LYS A 121 5.48 2.23 36.18
N LEU A 122 5.00 1.44 35.24
CA LEU A 122 3.60 1.12 35.05
C LEU A 122 3.28 -0.29 35.55
N LYS A 123 2.05 -0.46 36.04
CA LYS A 123 1.51 -1.81 36.29
C LYS A 123 1.42 -2.58 34.95
N PRO A 124 1.63 -3.92 34.93
CA PRO A 124 1.65 -4.70 33.70
C PRO A 124 0.42 -4.51 32.79
N VAL A 125 -0.77 -4.40 33.36
CA VAL A 125 -2.00 -4.15 32.60
C VAL A 125 -2.01 -2.74 31.98
N ALA A 126 -1.54 -1.74 32.71
CA ALA A 126 -1.44 -0.36 32.19
C ALA A 126 -0.40 -0.27 31.08
N HIS A 127 0.74 -0.97 31.18
CA HIS A 127 1.74 -1.03 30.15
C HIS A 127 1.21 -1.73 28.89
N LEU A 128 0.48 -2.83 29.03
CA LEU A 128 -0.22 -3.48 27.90
C LEU A 128 -1.18 -2.50 27.21
N GLY A 129 -1.91 -1.68 27.99
CA GLY A 129 -2.76 -0.62 27.43
C GLY A 129 -1.96 0.38 26.60
N VAL A 130 -0.76 0.76 27.06
CA VAL A 130 0.17 1.63 26.30
C VAL A 130 0.59 0.97 24.99
N THR A 131 1.02 -0.30 25.02
CA THR A 131 1.41 -1.06 23.82
C THR A 131 0.24 -1.20 22.84
N PHE A 132 -0.98 -1.40 23.35
CA PHE A 132 -2.19 -1.42 22.51
C PHE A 132 -2.47 -0.06 21.86
N MET A 133 -2.26 1.06 22.59
CA MET A 133 -2.45 2.40 22.02
C MET A 133 -1.43 2.70 20.93
N VAL A 134 -0.18 2.22 21.04
CA VAL A 134 0.80 2.29 19.94
C VAL A 134 0.30 1.50 18.73
N ALA A 135 -0.14 0.25 18.93
CA ALA A 135 -0.65 -0.57 17.84
C ALA A 135 -1.91 0.03 17.18
N LEU A 136 -2.78 0.65 17.96
CA LEU A 136 -3.94 1.36 17.44
C LEU A 136 -3.53 2.59 16.64
N GLY A 137 -2.59 3.39 17.14
CA GLY A 137 -2.07 4.59 16.46
C GLY A 137 -1.50 4.26 15.08
N THR A 138 -0.59 3.28 15.01
CA THR A 138 0.03 2.86 13.73
C THR A 138 -1.02 2.40 12.71
N ASN A 139 -2.05 1.69 13.14
CA ASN A 139 -3.10 1.22 12.23
C ASN A 139 -4.10 2.33 11.86
N LEU A 140 -4.36 3.30 12.74
CA LEU A 140 -5.16 4.48 12.40
C LEU A 140 -4.43 5.40 11.42
N SER A 141 -3.10 5.57 11.55
CA SER A 141 -2.28 6.27 10.56
C SER A 141 -2.45 5.63 9.18
N ALA A 142 -2.27 4.31 9.08
CA ALA A 142 -2.50 3.58 7.84
C ALA A 142 -3.93 3.75 7.29
N LEU A 143 -4.96 3.80 8.15
CA LEU A 143 -6.34 4.03 7.72
C LEU A 143 -6.48 5.37 7.01
N TRP A 144 -6.02 6.46 7.61
CA TRP A 144 -6.20 7.79 7.06
C TRP A 144 -5.43 8.01 5.75
N ILE A 145 -4.19 7.51 5.67
CA ILE A 145 -3.41 7.55 4.43
C ILE A 145 -4.08 6.73 3.33
N LEU A 146 -4.64 5.57 3.66
CA LEU A 146 -5.31 4.71 2.68
C LEU A 146 -6.72 5.22 2.31
N VAL A 147 -7.37 6.00 3.15
CA VAL A 147 -8.58 6.76 2.76
C VAL A 147 -8.21 7.81 1.70
N ALA A 148 -7.14 8.57 1.90
CA ALA A 148 -6.66 9.53 0.92
C ALA A 148 -6.26 8.86 -0.41
N ASN A 149 -5.45 7.79 -0.36
CA ASN A 149 -5.05 7.05 -1.55
C ASN A 149 -6.22 6.33 -2.24
N GLY A 150 -7.15 5.77 -1.47
CA GLY A 150 -8.36 5.14 -2.00
C GLY A 150 -9.28 6.12 -2.72
N TRP A 151 -9.36 7.36 -2.23
CA TRP A 151 -10.08 8.42 -2.91
C TRP A 151 -9.44 8.76 -4.27
N MET A 152 -8.11 8.77 -4.38
CA MET A 152 -7.43 8.96 -5.67
C MET A 152 -7.77 7.86 -6.69
N GLN A 153 -8.11 6.66 -6.22
CA GLN A 153 -8.49 5.51 -7.06
C GLN A 153 -10.00 5.50 -7.40
N ASN A 154 -10.82 6.06 -6.52
CA ASN A 154 -12.27 6.14 -6.67
C ASN A 154 -12.77 7.45 -6.04
N PRO A 155 -12.84 8.56 -6.80
CA PRO A 155 -13.09 9.90 -6.28
C PRO A 155 -14.58 10.16 -5.97
N VAL A 156 -15.11 9.48 -4.96
CA VAL A 156 -16.48 9.66 -4.45
C VAL A 156 -16.56 10.74 -3.38
N GLY A 157 -17.75 11.32 -3.16
CA GLY A 157 -17.98 12.32 -2.12
C GLY A 157 -17.36 13.68 -2.40
N ALA A 158 -16.99 13.96 -3.66
CA ALA A 158 -16.43 15.22 -4.11
C ALA A 158 -16.98 15.62 -5.47
N ALA A 159 -16.98 16.91 -5.77
CA ALA A 159 -17.39 17.44 -7.05
C ALA A 159 -16.50 18.62 -7.47
N PHE A 160 -16.31 18.78 -8.77
CA PHE A 160 -15.62 19.93 -9.31
C PHE A 160 -16.50 21.18 -9.21
N ASN A 161 -15.96 22.23 -8.62
CA ASN A 161 -16.62 23.52 -8.53
C ASN A 161 -16.11 24.46 -9.65
N PRO A 162 -16.97 24.88 -10.61
CA PRO A 162 -16.55 25.73 -11.71
C PRO A 162 -16.22 27.17 -11.28
N ASP A 163 -16.66 27.60 -10.10
CA ASP A 163 -16.40 28.96 -9.61
C ASP A 163 -15.01 29.05 -8.93
N THR A 164 -14.54 27.98 -8.28
CA THR A 164 -13.23 27.90 -7.62
C THR A 164 -12.18 27.15 -8.46
N LEU A 165 -12.60 26.48 -9.53
CA LEU A 165 -11.79 25.69 -10.46
C LEU A 165 -11.02 24.53 -9.78
N ARG A 166 -11.59 23.94 -8.74
CA ARG A 166 -11.01 22.83 -7.98
C ARG A 166 -12.07 21.83 -7.54
N MET A 167 -11.61 20.68 -7.08
CA MET A 167 -12.49 19.70 -6.45
C MET A 167 -12.79 20.12 -5.01
N GLU A 168 -14.03 19.94 -4.59
CA GLU A 168 -14.50 20.25 -3.24
C GLU A 168 -15.26 19.06 -2.65
N VAL A 169 -15.16 18.89 -1.32
CA VAL A 169 -15.91 17.84 -0.60
C VAL A 169 -17.39 18.15 -0.64
N THR A 170 -18.18 17.17 -1.05
CA THR A 170 -19.66 17.23 -0.98
C THR A 170 -20.23 16.28 0.06
N ASP A 171 -19.53 15.19 0.34
CA ASP A 171 -19.91 14.19 1.36
C ASP A 171 -18.65 13.50 1.92
N PHE A 172 -18.17 14.02 3.06
CA PHE A 172 -16.99 13.44 3.73
C PHE A 172 -17.22 12.00 4.21
N LYS A 173 -18.47 11.62 4.52
CA LYS A 173 -18.79 10.25 4.89
C LYS A 173 -18.56 9.28 3.72
N ALA A 174 -18.93 9.69 2.50
CA ALA A 174 -18.65 8.91 1.31
C ALA A 174 -17.13 8.80 1.04
N VAL A 175 -16.33 9.83 1.33
CA VAL A 175 -14.86 9.78 1.26
C VAL A 175 -14.31 8.77 2.26
N LEU A 176 -14.72 8.84 3.53
CA LEU A 176 -14.24 7.98 4.62
C LEU A 176 -14.62 6.51 4.39
N PHE A 177 -15.87 6.25 4.03
CA PHE A 177 -16.39 4.90 3.78
C PHE A 177 -16.32 4.48 2.32
N ASN A 178 -15.41 5.08 1.56
CA ASN A 178 -15.10 4.68 0.20
C ASN A 178 -14.77 3.18 0.14
N PRO A 179 -15.52 2.34 -0.61
CA PRO A 179 -15.31 0.89 -0.61
C PRO A 179 -13.92 0.49 -1.08
N VAL A 180 -13.33 1.24 -2.02
CA VAL A 180 -11.95 1.01 -2.47
C VAL A 180 -10.95 1.31 -1.36
N ALA A 181 -11.13 2.40 -0.60
CA ALA A 181 -10.27 2.75 0.53
C ALA A 181 -10.35 1.69 1.64
N GLN A 182 -11.56 1.24 1.98
CA GLN A 182 -11.77 0.24 3.02
C GLN A 182 -11.17 -1.13 2.64
N ALA A 183 -11.40 -1.60 1.42
CA ALA A 183 -10.81 -2.84 0.92
C ALA A 183 -9.26 -2.76 0.90
N LYS A 184 -8.70 -1.64 0.44
CA LYS A 184 -7.24 -1.40 0.46
C LYS A 184 -6.69 -1.39 1.88
N PHE A 185 -7.36 -0.73 2.82
CA PHE A 185 -6.91 -0.67 4.21
C PHE A 185 -6.77 -2.06 4.82
N VAL A 186 -7.84 -2.85 4.81
CA VAL A 186 -7.80 -4.18 5.44
C VAL A 186 -6.84 -5.14 4.74
N HIS A 187 -6.72 -5.05 3.40
CA HIS A 187 -5.77 -5.85 2.63
C HIS A 187 -4.31 -5.47 2.95
N THR A 188 -3.99 -4.17 2.92
CA THR A 188 -2.64 -3.65 3.15
C THR A 188 -2.16 -3.92 4.59
N VAL A 189 -3.05 -3.72 5.58
CA VAL A 189 -2.74 -4.03 6.98
C VAL A 189 -2.49 -5.53 7.18
N SER A 190 -3.33 -6.39 6.58
CA SER A 190 -3.13 -7.85 6.64
C SER A 190 -1.82 -8.29 5.98
N ALA A 191 -1.42 -7.63 4.89
CA ALA A 191 -0.12 -7.86 4.25
C ALA A 191 1.04 -7.44 5.19
N GLY A 192 0.91 -6.31 5.87
CA GLY A 192 1.87 -5.87 6.90
C GLY A 192 1.98 -6.88 8.06
N TYR A 193 0.86 -7.44 8.50
CA TYR A 193 0.85 -8.49 9.52
C TYR A 193 1.57 -9.76 9.04
N THR A 194 1.43 -10.12 7.76
CA THR A 194 2.15 -11.23 7.15
C THR A 194 3.66 -10.97 7.11
N ILE A 195 4.08 -9.75 6.77
CA ILE A 195 5.50 -9.33 6.80
C ILE A 195 6.10 -9.49 8.19
N ALA A 196 5.45 -8.93 9.21
CA ALA A 196 5.94 -9.03 10.59
C ALA A 196 6.02 -10.48 11.06
N ALA A 197 5.02 -11.29 10.71
CA ALA A 197 5.01 -12.71 11.04
C ALA A 197 6.18 -13.46 10.39
N VAL A 198 6.48 -13.23 9.09
CA VAL A 198 7.63 -13.86 8.42
C VAL A 198 8.94 -13.38 9.01
N PHE A 199 9.06 -12.09 9.34
CA PHE A 199 10.25 -11.55 9.99
C PHE A 199 10.51 -12.24 11.35
N VAL A 200 9.49 -12.31 12.20
CA VAL A 200 9.58 -12.98 13.51
C VAL A 200 9.85 -14.48 13.35
N LEU A 201 9.19 -15.14 12.40
CA LEU A 201 9.40 -16.56 12.08
C LEU A 201 10.85 -16.82 11.64
N GLY A 202 11.37 -16.02 10.70
CA GLY A 202 12.70 -16.18 10.13
C GLY A 202 13.82 -15.93 11.13
N VAL A 203 13.74 -14.84 11.94
CA VAL A 203 14.71 -14.56 13.00
C VAL A 203 14.67 -15.65 14.07
N SER A 204 13.47 -16.11 14.46
CA SER A 204 13.33 -17.22 15.42
C SER A 204 13.91 -18.52 14.88
N ALA A 205 13.68 -18.81 13.60
CA ALA A 205 14.26 -19.96 12.91
C ALA A 205 15.79 -19.88 12.87
N TRP A 206 16.35 -18.70 12.64
CA TRP A 206 17.80 -18.48 12.67
C TRP A 206 18.40 -18.78 14.05
N TYR A 207 17.73 -18.34 15.14
CA TYR A 207 18.17 -18.68 16.50
C TYR A 207 18.15 -20.20 16.75
N LEU A 208 17.10 -20.88 16.35
CA LEU A 208 16.99 -22.34 16.50
C LEU A 208 18.06 -23.10 15.70
N LEU A 209 18.36 -22.65 14.47
CA LEU A 209 19.44 -23.21 13.65
C LEU A 209 20.81 -23.05 14.28
N LYS A 210 21.03 -21.92 14.99
CA LYS A 210 22.27 -21.63 15.72
C LYS A 210 22.30 -22.21 17.13
N GLY A 211 21.21 -22.85 17.60
CA GLY A 211 21.09 -23.37 18.97
C GLY A 211 21.04 -22.31 20.06
N LYS A 212 20.78 -21.02 19.70
CA LYS A 212 20.77 -19.87 20.60
C LYS A 212 19.35 -19.47 21.01
N HIS A 213 19.18 -18.93 22.21
CA HIS A 213 17.93 -18.32 22.70
C HIS A 213 16.67 -19.18 22.44
N ARG A 214 16.78 -20.50 22.58
CA ARG A 214 15.76 -21.48 22.18
C ARG A 214 14.40 -21.23 22.82
N SER A 215 14.38 -20.78 24.09
CA SER A 215 13.12 -20.51 24.82
C SER A 215 12.35 -19.34 24.25
N VAL A 216 12.99 -18.25 23.89
CA VAL A 216 12.39 -17.08 23.20
C VAL A 216 12.03 -17.45 21.77
N ALA A 217 12.94 -18.09 21.06
CA ALA A 217 12.75 -18.45 19.65
C ALA A 217 11.54 -19.37 19.43
N LYS A 218 11.36 -20.42 20.27
CA LYS A 218 10.18 -21.31 20.16
C LYS A 218 8.86 -20.58 20.40
N ARG A 219 8.81 -19.67 21.40
CA ARG A 219 7.61 -18.86 21.71
C ARG A 219 7.29 -17.88 20.59
N SER A 220 8.29 -17.15 20.11
CA SER A 220 8.14 -16.20 19.00
C SER A 220 7.70 -16.91 17.72
N LEU A 221 8.31 -18.07 17.41
CA LEU A 221 7.92 -18.88 16.25
C LEU A 221 6.47 -19.38 16.36
N THR A 222 6.02 -19.75 17.57
CA THR A 222 4.62 -20.17 17.80
C THR A 222 3.63 -19.02 17.55
N VAL A 223 3.93 -17.83 18.09
CA VAL A 223 3.09 -16.64 17.84
C VAL A 223 3.09 -16.29 16.35
N ALA A 224 4.27 -16.27 15.72
CA ALA A 224 4.41 -15.96 14.32
C ALA A 224 3.68 -16.95 13.40
N ALA A 225 3.71 -18.26 13.72
CA ALA A 225 3.02 -19.27 12.94
C ALA A 225 1.49 -19.09 12.95
N ALA A 226 0.90 -18.83 14.11
CA ALA A 226 -0.54 -18.63 14.24
C ALA A 226 -0.99 -17.28 13.63
N PHE A 227 -0.29 -16.19 13.99
CA PHE A 227 -0.58 -14.84 13.50
C PHE A 227 -0.38 -14.75 11.97
N GLY A 228 0.71 -15.34 11.47
CA GLY A 228 1.02 -15.33 10.04
C GLY A 228 0.05 -16.18 9.20
N LEU A 229 -0.42 -17.32 9.72
CA LEU A 229 -1.44 -18.12 9.02
C LEU A 229 -2.74 -17.34 8.91
N ALA A 230 -3.22 -16.75 10.00
CA ALA A 230 -4.43 -15.94 10.00
C ALA A 230 -4.29 -14.73 9.04
N SER A 231 -3.16 -14.01 9.10
CA SER A 231 -2.91 -12.84 8.24
C SER A 231 -2.81 -13.21 6.77
N SER A 232 -2.08 -14.28 6.42
CA SER A 232 -1.91 -14.68 5.01
C SER A 232 -3.21 -15.18 4.38
N LEU A 233 -4.07 -15.85 5.14
CA LEU A 233 -5.42 -16.20 4.69
C LEU A 233 -6.28 -14.94 4.50
N SER A 234 -6.22 -13.99 5.44
CA SER A 234 -6.92 -12.71 5.32
C SER A 234 -6.48 -11.92 4.09
N VAL A 235 -5.18 -11.88 3.78
CA VAL A 235 -4.64 -11.20 2.58
C VAL A 235 -5.29 -11.70 1.30
N VAL A 236 -5.48 -13.04 1.16
CA VAL A 236 -6.09 -13.61 -0.06
C VAL A 236 -7.57 -13.23 -0.15
N VAL A 237 -8.32 -13.40 0.94
CA VAL A 237 -9.77 -13.06 0.96
C VAL A 237 -9.99 -11.57 0.68
N LEU A 238 -9.20 -10.70 1.33
CA LEU A 238 -9.32 -9.25 1.17
C LEU A 238 -8.73 -8.75 -0.16
N GLY A 239 -7.77 -9.49 -0.71
CA GLY A 239 -7.25 -9.26 -2.07
C GLY A 239 -8.28 -9.56 -3.15
N ASP A 240 -9.05 -10.63 -2.98
CA ASP A 240 -10.18 -10.98 -3.84
C ASP A 240 -11.26 -9.88 -3.82
N GLU A 241 -11.59 -9.35 -2.64
CA GLU A 241 -12.52 -8.22 -2.51
C GLU A 241 -11.98 -6.94 -3.18
N SER A 242 -10.68 -6.68 -3.06
CA SER A 242 -10.03 -5.57 -3.76
C SER A 242 -10.08 -5.75 -5.29
N GLY A 243 -9.93 -6.97 -5.78
CA GLY A 243 -10.07 -7.31 -7.19
C GLY A 243 -11.50 -7.12 -7.71
N TYR A 244 -12.49 -7.54 -6.92
CA TYR A 244 -13.90 -7.33 -7.22
C TYR A 244 -14.26 -5.84 -7.34
N ALA A 245 -13.75 -5.00 -6.43
CA ALA A 245 -13.98 -3.56 -6.47
C ALA A 245 -13.46 -2.88 -7.76
N LEU A 246 -12.45 -3.45 -8.45
CA LEU A 246 -11.96 -2.91 -9.73
C LEU A 246 -12.97 -3.04 -10.86
N THR A 247 -13.85 -4.02 -10.80
CA THR A 247 -14.85 -4.29 -11.85
C THR A 247 -15.80 -3.12 -12.04
N ASP A 248 -16.12 -2.39 -10.98
CA ASP A 248 -17.01 -1.23 -11.06
C ASP A 248 -16.24 0.09 -11.20
N ASN A 249 -15.08 0.20 -10.55
CA ASN A 249 -14.39 1.48 -10.34
C ASN A 249 -13.20 1.71 -11.28
N GLN A 250 -12.45 0.66 -11.63
CA GLN A 250 -11.22 0.76 -12.44
C GLN A 250 -11.11 -0.39 -13.45
N LYS A 251 -12.07 -0.50 -14.35
CA LYS A 251 -12.15 -1.57 -15.36
C LYS A 251 -10.88 -1.70 -16.21
N MET A 252 -10.29 -0.58 -16.63
CA MET A 252 -9.06 -0.58 -17.42
C MET A 252 -7.89 -1.19 -16.64
N LYS A 253 -7.79 -0.93 -15.33
CA LYS A 253 -6.80 -1.57 -14.47
C LYS A 253 -7.01 -3.08 -14.42
N LEU A 254 -8.25 -3.54 -14.25
CA LEU A 254 -8.60 -4.97 -14.26
C LEU A 254 -8.20 -5.63 -15.58
N ALA A 255 -8.58 -5.03 -16.71
CA ALA A 255 -8.24 -5.55 -18.04
C ALA A 255 -6.72 -5.60 -18.27
N ALA A 256 -5.98 -4.60 -17.80
CA ALA A 256 -4.53 -4.53 -17.94
C ALA A 256 -3.80 -5.57 -17.05
N LEU A 257 -4.24 -5.79 -15.81
CA LEU A 257 -3.62 -6.79 -14.92
C LEU A 257 -3.86 -8.23 -15.39
N GLU A 258 -4.96 -8.45 -16.11
CA GLU A 258 -5.27 -9.73 -16.76
C GLU A 258 -4.68 -9.84 -18.16
N ALA A 259 -4.09 -8.76 -18.70
CA ALA A 259 -3.62 -8.63 -20.07
C ALA A 259 -4.70 -9.02 -21.11
N MET A 260 -5.91 -8.60 -20.83
CA MET A 260 -7.13 -8.97 -21.53
C MET A 260 -7.42 -7.90 -22.59
N TRP A 261 -6.97 -8.15 -23.83
CA TRP A 261 -7.09 -7.21 -24.95
C TRP A 261 -8.52 -7.15 -25.48
N GLU A 262 -9.13 -8.30 -25.68
CA GLU A 262 -10.53 -8.45 -26.09
C GLU A 262 -11.42 -8.73 -24.88
N THR A 263 -12.69 -8.42 -24.98
CA THR A 263 -13.70 -8.76 -23.97
C THR A 263 -13.77 -10.29 -23.82
N GLU A 264 -13.52 -10.77 -22.60
CA GLU A 264 -13.56 -12.20 -22.30
C GLU A 264 -15.01 -12.64 -22.13
N PRO A 265 -15.49 -13.56 -22.99
CA PRO A 265 -16.87 -14.04 -22.90
C PRO A 265 -17.09 -14.86 -21.62
N ALA A 266 -18.35 -15.00 -21.24
CA ALA A 266 -18.72 -15.92 -20.16
C ALA A 266 -18.59 -17.39 -20.65
N PRO A 267 -18.05 -18.29 -19.80
CA PRO A 267 -17.46 -18.08 -18.46
C PRO A 267 -16.03 -17.56 -18.54
N ALA A 268 -15.77 -16.38 -17.94
CA ALA A 268 -14.48 -15.71 -18.07
C ALA A 268 -13.34 -16.49 -17.36
N GLY A 269 -12.26 -16.74 -18.09
CA GLY A 269 -11.08 -17.47 -17.65
C GLY A 269 -9.98 -16.53 -17.13
N LEU A 270 -9.32 -16.90 -16.03
CA LEU A 270 -8.12 -16.21 -15.51
C LEU A 270 -6.90 -16.61 -16.33
N THR A 271 -6.16 -15.67 -16.87
CA THR A 271 -4.88 -15.95 -17.53
C THR A 271 -3.79 -16.19 -16.48
N ALA A 272 -3.50 -17.44 -16.13
CA ALA A 272 -2.48 -17.78 -15.14
C ALA A 272 -1.05 -17.47 -15.60
N PHE A 273 -0.78 -17.68 -16.88
CA PHE A 273 0.48 -17.37 -17.54
C PHE A 273 0.23 -16.82 -18.94
N GLY A 274 1.10 -15.92 -19.40
CA GLY A 274 1.07 -15.34 -20.73
C GLY A 274 2.19 -14.33 -20.93
N ILE A 275 2.46 -13.97 -22.16
CA ILE A 275 3.45 -12.97 -22.54
C ILE A 275 2.74 -11.80 -23.22
N PRO A 276 2.35 -10.75 -22.46
CA PRO A 276 1.67 -9.58 -23.04
C PRO A 276 2.62 -8.78 -23.93
N SER A 277 2.13 -8.38 -25.12
CA SER A 277 2.85 -7.53 -26.08
C SER A 277 2.07 -6.23 -26.31
N LEU A 278 2.68 -5.10 -25.92
CA LEU A 278 2.11 -3.78 -26.21
C LEU A 278 2.13 -3.47 -27.73
N LYS A 279 3.13 -3.99 -28.44
CA LYS A 279 3.29 -3.77 -29.88
C LYS A 279 2.18 -4.48 -30.66
N ASP A 280 1.96 -5.74 -30.34
CA ASP A 280 0.98 -6.58 -31.07
C ASP A 280 -0.44 -6.43 -30.48
N ARG A 281 -0.56 -5.77 -29.32
CA ARG A 281 -1.80 -5.63 -28.54
C ARG A 281 -2.47 -7.00 -28.33
N LYS A 282 -1.64 -7.97 -27.93
CA LYS A 282 -2.04 -9.37 -27.77
C LYS A 282 -1.21 -10.02 -26.66
N THR A 283 -1.78 -11.04 -26.03
CA THR A 283 -1.05 -11.91 -25.09
C THR A 283 -0.72 -13.21 -25.79
N HIS A 284 0.58 -13.58 -25.78
CA HIS A 284 1.06 -14.81 -26.41
C HIS A 284 1.20 -15.92 -25.37
N ALA A 285 1.14 -17.19 -25.81
CA ALA A 285 1.34 -18.38 -24.97
C ALA A 285 0.46 -18.40 -23.71
N GLU A 286 -0.81 -18.04 -23.87
CA GLU A 286 -1.76 -17.98 -22.75
C GLU A 286 -2.08 -19.36 -22.19
N ILE A 287 -2.04 -19.46 -20.86
CA ILE A 287 -2.58 -20.58 -20.09
C ILE A 287 -3.69 -20.02 -19.22
N LYS A 288 -4.93 -20.37 -19.54
CA LYS A 288 -6.12 -19.90 -18.83
C LYS A 288 -6.68 -20.95 -17.88
N ILE A 289 -7.12 -20.49 -16.70
CA ILE A 289 -7.90 -21.30 -15.76
C ILE A 289 -9.36 -20.90 -15.96
N PRO A 290 -10.20 -21.77 -16.50
CA PRO A 290 -11.59 -21.43 -16.81
C PRO A 290 -12.37 -21.07 -15.54
N TYR A 291 -13.42 -20.23 -15.67
CA TYR A 291 -14.35 -19.78 -14.63
C TYR A 291 -13.75 -18.82 -13.57
N VAL A 292 -12.46 -18.85 -13.31
CA VAL A 292 -11.85 -18.17 -12.15
C VAL A 292 -11.97 -16.66 -12.24
N LEU A 293 -11.75 -16.06 -13.42
CA LEU A 293 -11.87 -14.61 -13.57
C LEU A 293 -13.33 -14.14 -13.37
N GLY A 294 -14.29 -14.86 -13.91
CA GLY A 294 -15.72 -14.54 -13.71
C GLY A 294 -16.11 -14.58 -12.23
N LEU A 295 -15.63 -15.57 -11.49
CA LEU A 295 -15.91 -15.69 -10.06
C LEU A 295 -15.24 -14.56 -9.25
N ILE A 296 -14.03 -14.16 -9.58
CA ILE A 296 -13.30 -13.07 -8.88
C ILE A 296 -13.87 -11.70 -9.27
N ALA A 297 -13.97 -11.43 -10.57
CA ALA A 297 -14.32 -10.09 -11.06
C ALA A 297 -15.82 -9.77 -11.00
N THR A 298 -16.69 -10.74 -11.30
CA THR A 298 -18.13 -10.47 -11.42
C THR A 298 -19.02 -11.25 -10.45
N ARG A 299 -18.44 -12.09 -9.60
CA ARG A 299 -19.17 -13.04 -8.73
C ARG A 299 -20.16 -13.90 -9.52
N SER A 300 -19.91 -14.10 -10.81
CA SER A 300 -20.79 -14.82 -11.74
C SER A 300 -19.97 -15.59 -12.77
N ILE A 301 -20.53 -16.69 -13.24
CA ILE A 301 -19.98 -17.46 -14.39
C ILE A 301 -20.64 -17.06 -15.72
N ASP A 302 -21.69 -16.23 -15.68
CA ASP A 302 -22.53 -15.89 -16.83
C ASP A 302 -22.31 -14.46 -17.36
N ARG A 303 -21.35 -13.73 -16.78
CA ARG A 303 -21.05 -12.34 -17.16
C ARG A 303 -19.72 -12.25 -17.89
N PRO A 304 -19.65 -11.51 -19.01
CA PRO A 304 -18.40 -11.20 -19.67
C PRO A 304 -17.60 -10.18 -18.85
N VAL A 305 -16.30 -10.11 -19.08
CA VAL A 305 -15.40 -9.09 -18.50
C VAL A 305 -14.83 -8.26 -19.64
N ALA A 306 -15.04 -6.93 -19.60
CA ALA A 306 -14.66 -6.01 -20.67
C ALA A 306 -13.12 -5.98 -20.87
N GLY A 307 -12.70 -6.09 -22.12
CA GLY A 307 -11.29 -6.02 -22.52
C GLY A 307 -10.82 -4.61 -22.84
N ILE A 308 -9.51 -4.46 -23.05
CA ILE A 308 -8.85 -3.17 -23.30
C ILE A 308 -9.44 -2.47 -24.52
N PHE A 309 -9.69 -3.16 -25.63
CA PHE A 309 -10.24 -2.53 -26.85
C PHE A 309 -11.60 -1.89 -26.61
N GLU A 310 -12.49 -2.59 -25.92
CA GLU A 310 -13.82 -2.06 -25.58
C GLU A 310 -13.70 -0.85 -24.64
N LEU A 311 -12.82 -0.92 -23.65
CA LEU A 311 -12.63 0.16 -22.70
C LEU A 311 -11.94 1.39 -23.31
N VAL A 312 -11.11 1.22 -24.35
CA VAL A 312 -10.55 2.33 -25.14
C VAL A 312 -11.65 3.00 -25.94
N ALA A 313 -12.56 2.25 -26.58
CA ALA A 313 -13.71 2.84 -27.26
C ALA A 313 -14.60 3.64 -26.30
N GLN A 314 -14.87 3.11 -25.10
CA GLN A 314 -15.59 3.85 -24.06
C GLN A 314 -14.83 5.11 -23.60
N ALA A 315 -13.50 5.09 -23.61
CA ALA A 315 -12.69 6.27 -23.29
C ALA A 315 -12.78 7.34 -24.40
N GLU A 316 -12.90 6.97 -25.67
CA GLU A 316 -13.16 7.91 -26.77
C GLU A 316 -14.47 8.67 -26.54
N ASP A 317 -15.58 7.95 -26.26
CA ASP A 317 -16.87 8.56 -25.95
C ASP A 317 -16.78 9.51 -24.73
N ARG A 318 -16.03 9.13 -23.71
CA ARG A 318 -15.83 9.96 -22.53
C ARG A 318 -14.97 11.19 -22.79
N ILE A 319 -13.99 11.11 -23.69
CA ILE A 319 -13.19 12.28 -24.11
C ILE A 319 -14.09 13.27 -24.84
N GLU A 320 -14.93 12.81 -25.80
CA GLU A 320 -15.88 13.65 -26.53
C GLU A 320 -16.87 14.34 -25.58
N ASN A 321 -17.46 13.58 -24.67
CA ASN A 321 -18.35 14.10 -23.64
C ASN A 321 -17.65 15.12 -22.72
N GLY A 322 -16.39 14.86 -22.38
CA GLY A 322 -15.55 15.76 -21.60
C GLY A 322 -15.22 17.07 -22.32
N VAL A 323 -15.07 17.05 -23.66
CA VAL A 323 -14.88 18.28 -24.46
C VAL A 323 -16.09 19.18 -24.37
N VAL A 324 -17.31 18.63 -24.33
CA VAL A 324 -18.54 19.40 -24.10
C VAL A 324 -18.54 20.05 -22.73
N ALA A 325 -18.12 19.30 -21.69
CA ALA A 325 -17.97 19.85 -20.34
C ALA A 325 -16.92 20.97 -20.29
N TYR A 326 -15.80 20.78 -20.99
CA TYR A 326 -14.73 21.78 -21.04
C TYR A 326 -15.18 23.06 -21.74
N ASP A 327 -15.90 23.00 -22.84
CA ASP A 327 -16.45 24.16 -23.55
C ASP A 327 -17.45 24.94 -22.68
N ALA A 328 -18.35 24.23 -22.00
CA ALA A 328 -19.27 24.83 -21.04
C ALA A 328 -18.51 25.50 -19.88
N LEU A 329 -17.42 24.92 -19.38
CA LEU A 329 -16.57 25.51 -18.34
C LEU A 329 -15.88 26.79 -18.83
N GLU A 330 -15.35 26.83 -20.04
CA GLU A 330 -14.75 28.05 -20.60
C GLU A 330 -15.80 29.18 -20.75
N THR A 331 -17.03 28.84 -21.11
CA THR A 331 -18.16 29.78 -21.14
C THR A 331 -18.46 30.30 -19.72
N LEU A 332 -18.49 29.43 -18.71
CA LEU A 332 -18.72 29.85 -17.31
C LEU A 332 -17.59 30.70 -16.75
N LYS A 333 -16.34 30.50 -17.15
CA LYS A 333 -15.22 31.38 -16.77
C LYS A 333 -15.40 32.80 -17.33
N ALA A 334 -15.94 32.91 -18.55
CA ALA A 334 -16.22 34.20 -19.16
C ALA A 334 -17.48 34.84 -18.57
N ASN A 335 -18.52 34.05 -18.28
CA ASN A 335 -19.78 34.50 -17.70
C ASN A 335 -20.29 33.50 -16.64
N PRO A 336 -19.94 33.66 -15.37
CA PRO A 336 -20.34 32.72 -14.29
C PRO A 336 -21.88 32.63 -14.07
N LYS A 337 -22.66 33.58 -14.62
CA LYS A 337 -24.11 33.60 -14.47
C LYS A 337 -24.85 32.93 -15.65
N ASP A 338 -24.16 32.35 -16.59
CA ASP A 338 -24.76 31.64 -17.71
C ASP A 338 -25.40 30.34 -17.25
N LEU A 339 -26.71 30.33 -17.09
CA LEU A 339 -27.48 29.18 -16.63
C LEU A 339 -27.51 28.03 -17.64
N ALA A 340 -27.45 28.35 -18.94
CA ALA A 340 -27.44 27.34 -19.98
C ALA A 340 -26.09 26.58 -19.97
N ALA A 341 -24.98 27.30 -19.95
CA ALA A 341 -23.65 26.71 -19.82
C ALA A 341 -23.50 25.90 -18.52
N ARG A 342 -24.05 26.40 -17.39
CA ARG A 342 -24.04 25.67 -16.11
C ARG A 342 -24.83 24.36 -16.20
N GLY A 343 -25.99 24.34 -16.85
CA GLY A 343 -26.77 23.13 -17.08
C GLY A 343 -26.02 22.08 -17.91
N VAL A 344 -25.38 22.52 -19.00
CA VAL A 344 -24.53 21.64 -19.83
C VAL A 344 -23.35 21.09 -19.02
N PHE A 345 -22.66 21.97 -18.28
CA PHE A 345 -21.53 21.57 -17.45
C PHE A 345 -21.93 20.50 -16.41
N GLU A 346 -23.00 20.72 -15.66
CA GLU A 346 -23.46 19.77 -14.63
C GLU A 346 -23.81 18.38 -15.23
N THR A 347 -24.31 18.35 -16.45
CA THR A 347 -24.64 17.09 -17.14
C THR A 347 -23.39 16.30 -17.53
N HIS A 348 -22.32 17.00 -17.96
CA HIS A 348 -21.14 16.38 -18.58
C HIS A 348 -19.90 16.40 -17.67
N ARG A 349 -19.91 17.08 -16.52
CA ARG A 349 -18.76 17.34 -15.64
C ARG A 349 -17.99 16.08 -15.22
N ARG A 350 -18.64 14.91 -15.16
CA ARG A 350 -17.99 13.64 -14.78
C ARG A 350 -16.84 13.25 -15.73
N ASP A 351 -16.92 13.70 -16.98
CA ASP A 351 -15.94 13.36 -18.00
C ASP A 351 -14.97 14.52 -18.31
N LEU A 352 -15.05 15.63 -17.56
CA LEU A 352 -14.13 16.77 -17.71
C LEU A 352 -12.66 16.35 -17.68
N GLY A 353 -12.29 15.45 -16.76
CA GLY A 353 -10.93 14.94 -16.66
C GLY A 353 -10.44 14.23 -17.91
N TYR A 354 -11.33 13.56 -18.64
CA TYR A 354 -11.00 12.91 -19.92
C TYR A 354 -10.66 13.94 -21.02
N ALA A 355 -11.36 15.06 -21.09
CA ALA A 355 -10.96 16.16 -21.98
C ALA A 355 -9.57 16.73 -21.60
N LEU A 356 -9.22 16.76 -20.30
CA LEU A 356 -7.93 17.25 -19.85
C LEU A 356 -6.76 16.38 -20.35
N LEU A 357 -6.97 15.12 -20.72
CA LEU A 357 -5.95 14.27 -21.34
C LEU A 357 -5.45 14.85 -22.67
N LEU A 358 -6.33 15.48 -23.44
CA LEU A 358 -5.99 16.14 -24.72
C LEU A 358 -4.95 17.23 -24.55
N LYS A 359 -4.86 17.86 -23.37
CA LYS A 359 -3.86 18.91 -23.08
C LYS A 359 -2.41 18.43 -23.16
N ARG A 360 -2.19 17.13 -23.26
CA ARG A 360 -0.88 16.57 -23.57
C ARG A 360 -0.43 16.88 -25.01
N TYR A 361 -1.37 17.09 -25.90
CA TYR A 361 -1.14 17.23 -27.34
C TYR A 361 -1.55 18.59 -27.90
N VAL A 362 -2.63 19.18 -27.39
CA VAL A 362 -3.18 20.48 -27.82
C VAL A 362 -3.39 21.39 -26.61
N ALA A 363 -3.24 22.70 -26.82
CA ALA A 363 -3.47 23.67 -25.74
C ALA A 363 -4.95 23.77 -25.37
N ASP A 364 -5.82 23.73 -26.38
CA ASP A 364 -7.27 23.78 -26.22
C ASP A 364 -7.90 22.45 -26.65
N PRO A 365 -8.49 21.68 -25.73
CA PRO A 365 -9.18 20.42 -26.02
C PRO A 365 -10.25 20.49 -27.11
N ARG A 366 -10.89 21.67 -27.31
CA ARG A 366 -11.91 21.88 -28.34
C ARG A 366 -11.38 21.79 -29.77
N GLN A 367 -10.05 21.87 -29.95
CA GLN A 367 -9.41 21.78 -31.26
C GLN A 367 -8.99 20.35 -31.63
N ALA A 368 -9.28 19.38 -30.78
CA ALA A 368 -8.95 17.99 -31.05
C ALA A 368 -9.82 17.42 -32.17
N ASP A 369 -9.17 16.80 -33.14
CA ASP A 369 -9.84 15.99 -34.14
C ASP A 369 -10.06 14.54 -33.67
N GLN A 370 -10.82 13.78 -34.43
CA GLN A 370 -11.16 12.39 -34.09
C GLN A 370 -9.92 11.50 -33.99
N ALA A 371 -8.89 11.74 -34.81
CA ALA A 371 -7.66 10.97 -34.76
C ALA A 371 -6.88 11.22 -33.46
N LEU A 372 -6.90 12.47 -32.98
CA LEU A 372 -6.29 12.82 -31.70
C LEU A 372 -7.07 12.27 -30.51
N ILE A 373 -8.41 12.27 -30.58
CA ILE A 373 -9.28 11.66 -29.56
C ILE A 373 -8.96 10.17 -29.44
N ALA A 374 -8.98 9.44 -30.55
CA ALA A 374 -8.65 8.02 -30.59
C ALA A 374 -7.22 7.73 -30.06
N LYS A 375 -6.23 8.55 -30.43
CA LYS A 375 -4.88 8.44 -29.88
C LYS A 375 -4.85 8.65 -28.37
N THR A 376 -5.56 9.67 -27.88
CA THR A 376 -5.60 10.02 -26.45
C THR A 376 -6.31 8.96 -25.60
N ALA A 377 -7.34 8.30 -26.17
CA ALA A 377 -8.01 7.19 -25.52
C ALA A 377 -7.05 6.03 -25.21
N TRP A 378 -6.09 5.75 -26.09
CA TRP A 378 -5.02 4.76 -25.84
C TRP A 378 -4.07 5.16 -24.69
N ASP A 379 -3.93 6.44 -24.38
CA ASP A 379 -3.11 6.87 -23.20
C ASP A 379 -3.75 6.42 -21.87
N THR A 380 -5.02 6.04 -21.85
CA THR A 380 -5.69 5.50 -20.66
C THR A 380 -5.28 4.06 -20.32
N VAL A 381 -4.57 3.39 -21.24
CA VAL A 381 -4.10 2.02 -21.04
C VAL A 381 -2.78 2.02 -20.25
N PRO A 382 -2.74 1.45 -19.04
CA PRO A 382 -1.50 1.35 -18.27
C PRO A 382 -0.54 0.35 -18.90
N ASN A 383 0.68 0.27 -18.36
CA ASN A 383 1.69 -0.69 -18.87
C ASN A 383 1.27 -2.13 -18.58
N VAL A 384 0.61 -2.77 -19.56
CA VAL A 384 0.02 -4.11 -19.43
C VAL A 384 1.04 -5.17 -18.99
N PRO A 385 2.25 -5.29 -19.59
CA PRO A 385 3.26 -6.25 -19.11
C PRO A 385 3.63 -6.10 -17.64
N VAL A 386 3.84 -4.85 -17.18
CA VAL A 386 4.17 -4.57 -15.77
C VAL A 386 3.01 -4.97 -14.87
N MET A 387 1.77 -4.61 -15.24
CA MET A 387 0.57 -4.95 -14.49
C MET A 387 0.38 -6.45 -14.36
N PHE A 388 0.49 -7.15 -15.49
CA PHE A 388 0.32 -8.60 -15.58
C PHE A 388 1.29 -9.34 -14.66
N TRP A 389 2.59 -9.06 -14.77
CA TRP A 389 3.60 -9.78 -14.00
C TRP A 389 3.66 -9.37 -12.54
N ALA A 390 3.42 -8.09 -12.22
CA ALA A 390 3.34 -7.63 -10.83
C ALA A 390 2.23 -8.38 -10.08
N PHE A 391 1.06 -8.55 -10.69
CA PHE A 391 -0.05 -9.29 -10.08
C PHE A 391 0.28 -10.76 -9.87
N ARG A 392 0.83 -11.45 -10.88
CA ARG A 392 1.15 -12.90 -10.79
C ARG A 392 2.21 -13.19 -9.74
N ILE A 393 3.26 -12.38 -9.68
CA ILE A 393 4.32 -12.57 -8.67
C ILE A 393 3.77 -12.24 -7.27
N MET A 394 3.01 -11.17 -7.12
CA MET A 394 2.36 -10.80 -5.85
C MET A 394 1.44 -11.92 -5.35
N ALA A 395 0.49 -12.37 -6.17
CA ALA A 395 -0.47 -13.41 -5.81
C ALA A 395 0.22 -14.77 -5.56
N GLY A 396 1.16 -15.16 -6.43
CA GLY A 396 1.93 -16.40 -6.26
C GLY A 396 2.75 -16.40 -4.96
N THR A 397 3.36 -15.26 -4.61
CA THR A 397 4.08 -15.11 -3.34
C THR A 397 3.11 -15.18 -2.14
N GLY A 398 1.91 -14.60 -2.26
CA GLY A 398 0.87 -14.73 -1.23
C GLY A 398 0.49 -16.18 -0.97
N MET A 399 0.31 -16.99 -2.01
CA MET A 399 0.05 -18.43 -1.88
C MET A 399 1.21 -19.20 -1.24
N LEU A 400 2.46 -18.82 -1.55
CA LEU A 400 3.64 -19.38 -0.89
C LEU A 400 3.67 -19.03 0.60
N MET A 401 3.22 -17.83 1.01
CA MET A 401 3.13 -17.46 2.43
C MET A 401 2.09 -18.30 3.17
N ILE A 402 0.94 -18.58 2.58
CA ILE A 402 -0.05 -19.50 3.18
C ILE A 402 0.59 -20.87 3.38
N ALA A 403 1.27 -21.42 2.38
CA ALA A 403 1.93 -22.73 2.49
C ALA A 403 3.03 -22.74 3.58
N LEU A 404 3.82 -21.65 3.67
CA LEU A 404 4.85 -21.48 4.70
C LEU A 404 4.23 -21.48 6.11
N PHE A 405 3.19 -20.67 6.33
CA PHE A 405 2.57 -20.55 7.64
C PHE A 405 1.71 -21.76 8.02
N ALA A 406 1.04 -22.41 7.07
CA ALA A 406 0.36 -23.68 7.32
C ALA A 406 1.35 -24.76 7.77
N THR A 407 2.52 -24.84 7.11
CA THR A 407 3.60 -25.74 7.50
C THR A 407 4.16 -25.37 8.88
N ALA A 408 4.40 -24.07 9.14
CA ALA A 408 4.85 -23.60 10.46
C ALA A 408 3.87 -23.99 11.55
N PHE A 409 2.60 -23.72 11.34
CA PHE A 409 1.53 -24.00 12.30
C PHE A 409 1.41 -25.50 12.58
N LEU A 410 1.47 -26.34 11.55
CA LEU A 410 1.47 -27.80 11.69
C LEU A 410 2.67 -28.29 12.51
N LEU A 411 3.89 -27.80 12.18
CA LEU A 411 5.11 -28.22 12.90
C LEU A 411 5.10 -27.76 14.36
N VAL A 412 4.57 -26.58 14.64
CA VAL A 412 4.40 -26.07 16.02
C VAL A 412 3.40 -26.92 16.79
N THR A 413 2.24 -27.24 16.21
CA THR A 413 1.21 -28.08 16.80
C THR A 413 1.74 -29.49 17.12
N LEU A 414 2.55 -30.04 16.22
CA LEU A 414 3.22 -31.33 16.40
C LEU A 414 4.46 -31.26 17.32
N ARG A 415 4.75 -30.08 17.93
CA ARG A 415 5.93 -29.82 18.77
C ARG A 415 7.28 -30.04 18.06
N ARG A 416 7.32 -29.99 16.72
CA ARG A 416 8.51 -30.17 15.88
C ARG A 416 9.17 -28.85 15.49
N HIS A 417 9.37 -27.95 16.44
CA HIS A 417 9.92 -26.60 16.23
C HIS A 417 11.33 -26.57 15.63
N GLU A 418 12.07 -27.64 15.71
CA GLU A 418 13.50 -27.69 15.30
C GLU A 418 13.72 -28.47 14.00
N THR A 419 12.69 -28.57 13.15
CA THR A 419 12.78 -29.22 11.83
C THR A 419 13.68 -28.40 10.90
N ARG A 420 14.93 -28.82 10.71
CA ARG A 420 16.01 -28.03 10.08
C ARG A 420 15.70 -27.54 8.67
N TRP A 421 15.08 -28.36 7.83
CA TRP A 421 14.74 -27.95 6.46
C TRP A 421 13.76 -26.78 6.47
N PHE A 422 12.74 -26.84 7.33
CA PHE A 422 11.74 -25.78 7.48
C PHE A 422 12.37 -24.50 8.04
N LEU A 423 13.22 -24.60 9.05
CA LEU A 423 13.92 -23.44 9.63
C LEU A 423 14.77 -22.72 8.58
N ARG A 424 15.45 -23.45 7.69
CA ARG A 424 16.20 -22.85 6.57
C ARG A 424 15.27 -22.14 5.60
N LEU A 425 14.14 -22.77 5.23
CA LEU A 425 13.13 -22.18 4.38
C LEU A 425 12.57 -20.89 4.99
N ALA A 426 12.24 -20.89 6.28
CA ALA A 426 11.73 -19.70 6.99
C ALA A 426 12.72 -18.52 6.98
N VAL A 427 14.04 -18.76 7.09
CA VAL A 427 15.06 -17.72 6.95
C VAL A 427 15.11 -17.15 5.53
N ILE A 428 15.08 -18.01 4.52
CA ILE A 428 15.14 -17.62 3.10
C ILE A 428 13.86 -16.85 2.70
N ALA A 429 12.73 -17.18 3.33
CA ALA A 429 11.44 -16.58 3.03
C ALA A 429 11.29 -15.12 3.54
N ILE A 430 12.20 -14.63 4.41
CA ILE A 430 12.10 -13.27 4.97
C ILE A 430 11.80 -12.19 3.91
N PRO A 431 12.50 -12.07 2.78
CA PRO A 431 12.27 -10.98 1.82
C PRO A 431 11.00 -11.15 0.98
N LEU A 432 10.42 -12.34 0.89
CA LEU A 432 9.33 -12.63 -0.04
C LEU A 432 8.08 -11.76 0.15
N PRO A 433 7.54 -11.55 1.37
CA PRO A 433 6.34 -10.73 1.53
C PRO A 433 6.61 -9.25 1.25
N TRP A 434 7.85 -8.74 1.43
CA TRP A 434 8.22 -7.39 0.97
C TRP A 434 8.14 -7.27 -0.55
N ILE A 435 8.70 -8.25 -1.28
CA ILE A 435 8.60 -8.28 -2.75
C ILE A 435 7.13 -8.26 -3.19
N ALA A 436 6.27 -9.04 -2.53
CA ALA A 436 4.85 -9.07 -2.84
C ALA A 436 4.16 -7.72 -2.60
N THR A 437 4.44 -7.06 -1.48
CA THR A 437 3.81 -5.78 -1.14
C THR A 437 4.31 -4.63 -2.00
N GLU A 438 5.59 -4.59 -2.36
CA GLU A 438 6.13 -3.61 -3.31
C GLU A 438 5.50 -3.77 -4.70
N LEU A 439 5.34 -5.01 -5.17
CA LEU A 439 4.63 -5.28 -6.42
C LEU A 439 3.14 -4.93 -6.33
N GLY A 440 2.52 -5.06 -5.16
CA GLY A 440 1.17 -4.59 -4.90
C GLY A 440 1.03 -3.07 -5.07
N TRP A 441 2.02 -2.29 -4.62
CA TRP A 441 2.06 -0.85 -4.85
C TRP A 441 2.32 -0.51 -6.32
N VAL A 442 3.23 -1.21 -6.99
CA VAL A 442 3.42 -1.07 -8.45
C VAL A 442 2.10 -1.31 -9.17
N LEU A 443 1.37 -2.38 -8.84
CA LEU A 443 0.06 -2.69 -9.40
C LEU A 443 -0.95 -1.57 -9.16
N ALA A 444 -1.02 -1.05 -7.93
CA ALA A 444 -1.98 -0.02 -7.56
C ALA A 444 -1.73 1.30 -8.31
N GLU A 445 -0.47 1.75 -8.39
CA GLU A 445 -0.12 3.09 -8.86
C GLU A 445 0.21 3.15 -10.35
N VAL A 446 0.83 2.11 -10.92
CA VAL A 446 0.98 2.00 -12.39
C VAL A 446 -0.37 1.75 -13.04
N GLY A 447 -1.23 0.94 -12.41
CA GLY A 447 -2.58 0.66 -12.90
C GLY A 447 -3.53 1.85 -12.84
N ARG A 448 -3.20 2.91 -12.10
CA ARG A 448 -3.95 4.17 -12.08
C ARG A 448 -3.53 5.14 -13.19
N GLN A 449 -2.36 4.93 -13.81
CA GLN A 449 -1.91 5.84 -14.88
C GLN A 449 -2.86 5.79 -16.09
N PRO A 450 -3.11 6.94 -16.75
CA PRO A 450 -2.37 8.22 -16.66
C PRO A 450 -2.87 9.20 -15.58
N TRP A 451 -3.60 8.74 -14.60
CA TRP A 451 -4.29 9.58 -13.63
C TRP A 451 -3.49 9.81 -12.34
N ALA A 452 -3.47 11.03 -11.85
CA ALA A 452 -3.17 11.35 -10.45
C ALA A 452 -4.41 11.11 -9.58
N VAL A 453 -5.61 11.48 -10.07
CA VAL A 453 -6.92 11.09 -9.52
C VAL A 453 -7.75 10.51 -10.65
N GLU A 454 -8.22 9.29 -10.50
CA GLU A 454 -8.90 8.49 -11.53
C GLU A 454 -10.03 9.26 -12.22
N GLY A 455 -9.93 9.44 -13.54
CA GLY A 455 -10.92 10.15 -14.34
C GLY A 455 -11.10 11.65 -14.06
N VAL A 456 -10.30 12.23 -13.15
CA VAL A 456 -10.43 13.63 -12.70
C VAL A 456 -9.21 14.46 -13.04
N LEU A 457 -8.01 14.01 -12.67
CA LEU A 457 -6.78 14.78 -12.86
C LEU A 457 -5.71 13.92 -13.53
N PRO A 458 -5.30 14.21 -14.76
CA PRO A 458 -4.14 13.60 -15.40
C PRO A 458 -2.85 13.88 -14.64
N THR A 459 -1.98 12.86 -14.52
CA THR A 459 -0.71 12.96 -13.80
C THR A 459 0.19 14.09 -14.32
N PHE A 460 0.22 14.32 -15.64
CA PHE A 460 1.08 15.35 -16.23
C PHE A 460 0.63 16.80 -15.96
N LEU A 461 -0.57 17.00 -15.41
CA LEU A 461 -1.08 18.30 -14.96
C LEU A 461 -0.90 18.55 -13.45
N ALA A 462 -0.43 17.55 -12.73
CA ALA A 462 -0.37 17.57 -11.27
C ALA A 462 0.94 18.11 -10.65
N PRO A 463 2.13 18.02 -11.32
CA PRO A 463 3.40 18.43 -10.73
C PRO A 463 3.53 19.95 -10.55
N SER A 464 4.46 20.34 -9.67
CA SER A 464 4.90 21.71 -9.48
C SER A 464 5.73 22.21 -10.66
N THR A 465 5.84 23.53 -10.80
CA THR A 465 6.77 24.18 -11.76
C THR A 465 8.20 24.15 -11.22
N LEU A 466 8.87 22.99 -11.33
CA LEU A 466 10.26 22.80 -10.94
C LEU A 466 11.14 22.66 -12.19
N SER A 467 12.42 22.97 -12.04
CA SER A 467 13.41 22.68 -13.09
C SER A 467 13.91 21.23 -12.97
N VAL A 468 14.35 20.67 -14.10
CA VAL A 468 15.00 19.35 -14.15
C VAL A 468 16.19 19.27 -13.19
N ALA A 469 16.98 20.35 -13.08
CA ALA A 469 18.13 20.39 -12.16
C ALA A 469 17.71 20.31 -10.69
N GLN A 470 16.64 21.00 -10.28
CA GLN A 470 16.11 20.91 -8.91
C GLN A 470 15.64 19.49 -8.57
N LEU A 471 14.91 18.85 -9.49
CA LEU A 471 14.42 17.48 -9.33
C LEU A 471 15.58 16.48 -9.25
N LEU A 472 16.55 16.55 -10.16
CA LEU A 472 17.73 15.66 -10.10
C LEU A 472 18.51 15.84 -8.81
N THR A 473 18.70 17.09 -8.36
CA THR A 473 19.38 17.38 -7.09
C THR A 473 18.63 16.74 -5.91
N SER A 474 17.32 16.94 -5.82
CA SER A 474 16.53 16.36 -4.73
C SER A 474 16.49 14.83 -4.78
N ILE A 475 16.36 14.22 -5.97
CA ILE A 475 16.41 12.76 -6.13
C ILE A 475 17.75 12.21 -5.62
N VAL A 476 18.88 12.82 -6.03
CA VAL A 476 20.21 12.37 -5.61
C VAL A 476 20.36 12.51 -4.08
N VAL A 477 20.01 13.68 -3.53
CA VAL A 477 20.11 13.93 -2.07
C VAL A 477 19.27 12.93 -1.28
N PHE A 478 18.00 12.73 -1.64
CA PHE A 478 17.13 11.78 -0.93
C PHE A 478 17.60 10.34 -1.10
N THR A 479 18.06 9.94 -2.29
CA THR A 479 18.57 8.59 -2.52
C THR A 479 19.80 8.29 -1.67
N LEU A 480 20.74 9.24 -1.57
CA LEU A 480 21.92 9.08 -0.73
C LEU A 480 21.57 9.07 0.76
N LEU A 481 20.70 9.98 1.20
CA LEU A 481 20.25 10.05 2.59
C LEU A 481 19.54 8.76 3.00
N TYR A 482 18.56 8.31 2.20
CA TYR A 482 17.80 7.10 2.49
C TYR A 482 18.66 5.85 2.40
N GLY A 483 19.58 5.78 1.45
CA GLY A 483 20.56 4.70 1.38
C GLY A 483 21.42 4.61 2.65
N ALA A 484 21.90 5.74 3.14
CA ALA A 484 22.67 5.81 4.40
C ALA A 484 21.81 5.36 5.60
N LEU A 485 20.57 5.86 5.70
CA LEU A 485 19.64 5.47 6.76
C LEU A 485 19.31 3.97 6.72
N ALA A 486 19.07 3.38 5.54
CA ALA A 486 18.84 1.95 5.40
C ALA A 486 20.05 1.11 5.87
N VAL A 487 21.26 1.51 5.53
CA VAL A 487 22.49 0.84 6.00
C VAL A 487 22.59 0.88 7.52
N VAL A 488 22.31 2.04 8.13
CA VAL A 488 22.31 2.21 9.59
C VAL A 488 21.26 1.32 10.24
N GLU A 489 20.02 1.33 9.73
CA GLU A 489 18.93 0.52 10.29
C GLU A 489 19.21 -0.97 10.19
N VAL A 490 19.54 -1.48 8.99
CA VAL A 490 19.89 -2.90 8.82
C VAL A 490 21.04 -3.28 9.74
N GLY A 491 22.04 -2.40 9.88
CA GLY A 491 23.14 -2.57 10.83
C GLY A 491 22.67 -2.69 12.29
N LEU A 492 21.75 -1.81 12.72
CA LEU A 492 21.18 -1.83 14.07
C LEU A 492 20.31 -3.07 14.32
N ILE A 493 19.44 -3.42 13.36
CA ILE A 493 18.61 -4.63 13.43
C ILE A 493 19.49 -5.87 13.55
N LEU A 494 20.48 -6.04 12.68
CA LEU A 494 21.38 -7.18 12.71
C LEU A 494 22.23 -7.22 13.99
N LYS A 495 22.68 -6.07 14.48
CA LYS A 495 23.42 -5.96 15.76
C LYS A 495 22.54 -6.38 16.93
N THR A 496 21.28 -5.93 16.99
CA THR A 496 20.31 -6.29 18.02
C THR A 496 19.99 -7.80 17.98
N ILE A 497 19.75 -8.36 16.79
CA ILE A 497 19.52 -9.80 16.61
C ILE A 497 20.75 -10.61 17.06
N LYS A 498 21.97 -10.17 16.71
CA LYS A 498 23.20 -10.88 17.12
C LYS A 498 23.46 -10.83 18.63
N LYS A 499 23.14 -9.72 19.30
CA LYS A 499 23.22 -9.59 20.77
C LYS A 499 22.21 -10.52 21.46
N GLY A 500 21.01 -10.64 20.90
CA GLY A 500 19.96 -11.51 21.42
C GLY A 500 19.11 -10.89 22.53
N PRO A 501 18.03 -11.60 22.95
CA PRO A 501 17.01 -11.06 23.85
C PRO A 501 17.45 -10.92 25.33
N PHE A 502 18.60 -11.46 25.73
CA PHE A 502 19.08 -11.42 27.13
C PHE A 502 20.21 -10.42 27.36
N ALA A 503 20.67 -9.70 26.35
CA ALA A 503 21.81 -8.79 26.45
C ALA A 503 21.61 -7.68 27.48
N ASP A 504 20.41 -7.16 27.65
CA ASP A 504 20.10 -6.12 28.64
C ASP A 504 20.05 -6.65 30.09
N GLN A 505 19.79 -7.95 30.27
CA GLN A 505 19.82 -8.57 31.62
C GLN A 505 21.25 -8.81 32.10
N GLU A 506 22.20 -9.03 31.20
CA GLU A 506 23.62 -9.15 31.51
C GLU A 506 24.25 -7.78 31.80
N ALA A 507 23.77 -6.71 31.14
CA ALA A 507 24.27 -5.35 31.33
C ALA A 507 23.78 -4.68 32.64
N PHE A 508 22.59 -5.05 33.12
CA PHE A 508 21.99 -4.55 34.38
C PHE A 508 21.40 -5.72 35.16
N PRO A 509 22.21 -6.45 35.93
CA PRO A 509 21.71 -7.50 36.81
C PRO A 509 20.74 -6.88 37.82
N SER A 510 19.46 -7.23 37.73
CA SER A 510 18.46 -6.81 38.71
C SER A 510 18.86 -7.37 40.07
N HIS A 511 19.07 -6.52 41.05
CA HIS A 511 19.26 -6.93 42.42
C HIS A 511 18.05 -7.75 42.88
N GLY A 512 18.15 -9.08 42.93
CA GLY A 512 17.14 -9.95 43.52
C GLY A 512 16.65 -11.16 42.71
N ALA A 513 17.26 -11.55 41.60
CA ALA A 513 16.92 -12.84 40.97
C ALA A 513 17.82 -13.97 41.51
N PRO A 514 17.24 -15.11 41.99
CA PRO A 514 18.07 -16.25 42.37
C PRO A 514 18.77 -16.83 41.14
N ALA A 515 20.10 -16.97 41.23
CA ALA A 515 20.92 -17.65 40.24
C ALA A 515 20.54 -19.14 40.21
N GLY A 516 19.72 -19.56 39.24
CA GLY A 516 19.30 -20.96 39.19
C GLY A 516 18.55 -21.45 37.97
N GLU A 517 18.11 -20.61 37.04
CA GLU A 517 17.32 -21.10 35.88
C GLU A 517 17.86 -20.70 34.47
N ALA A 518 19.17 -20.55 34.36
CA ALA A 518 19.79 -20.10 33.09
C ALA A 518 20.28 -21.26 32.19
N VAL A 519 19.93 -22.53 32.45
CA VAL A 519 20.29 -23.65 31.57
C VAL A 519 19.20 -24.73 31.63
N ALA A 520 18.24 -24.69 30.72
CA ALA A 520 17.56 -25.85 30.15
C ALA A 520 16.74 -25.45 28.88
#